data_41e9fc9a50c1315891ec753e6a96622b
#
_entry.id   41e9fc9a50c1315891ec753e6a96622b
#
_cell.length_a   1.000
_cell.length_b   1.000
_cell.length_c   1.000
_cell.angle_alpha   90.00
_cell.angle_beta   90.00
_cell.angle_gamma   90.00
#
_symmetry.space_group_name_H-M   'P 1'
#
loop_
_entity.id
_entity.type
_entity.pdbx_description
1 polymer ?
#
loop_
_entity_poly.entity_id
_entity_poly.type
_entity_poly.pdbx_seq_one_letter_code
_entity_poly.pdbx_strand_id
1 'polypeptide(L)'
;MRYKAYQVGELIGIFLLLASTAMQLFYLEPLKREIEWRLVAFNTQQSAQILTKSIYDSNIAVLESVNAPAERIKEAETRREAILTQYKGSDANISDFMLEKERVEGLLEVIVIGLFALGTVLAGLGRALEMRAIER
;
A
#
# COMPACT_ATOMS: atom_id res chain seq x y z
N MET A 1 28.41 9.07 -36.71
CA MET A 1 28.93 9.74 -35.50
C MET A 1 29.43 8.71 -34.51
N ARG A 2 30.69 8.72 -34.15
CA ARG A 2 31.21 7.85 -33.08
C ARG A 2 31.00 8.56 -31.76
N TYR A 3 29.96 8.17 -31.03
CA TYR A 3 29.79 8.63 -29.64
C TYR A 3 30.96 8.09 -28.81
N LYS A 4 31.59 8.98 -28.05
CA LYS A 4 32.62 8.56 -27.11
C LYS A 4 31.96 7.80 -25.93
N ALA A 5 32.61 6.80 -25.38
CA ALA A 5 32.01 5.90 -24.35
C ALA A 5 31.46 6.67 -23.14
N TYR A 6 32.03 7.80 -22.76
CA TYR A 6 31.54 8.63 -21.65
C TYR A 6 30.22 9.34 -21.97
N GLN A 7 29.99 9.74 -23.24
CA GLN A 7 28.73 10.36 -23.66
C GLN A 7 27.58 9.32 -23.66
N VAL A 8 27.89 8.08 -24.03
CA VAL A 8 26.94 6.98 -23.94
C VAL A 8 26.59 6.69 -22.48
N GLY A 9 27.58 6.67 -21.57
CA GLY A 9 27.38 6.50 -20.15
C GLY A 9 26.50 7.59 -19.52
N GLU A 10 26.75 8.85 -19.87
CA GLU A 10 25.93 9.98 -19.42
C GLU A 10 24.48 9.87 -19.91
N LEU A 11 24.28 9.53 -21.17
CA LEU A 11 22.96 9.38 -21.79
C LEU A 11 22.16 8.23 -21.17
N ILE A 12 22.82 7.10 -20.92
CA ILE A 12 22.21 5.96 -20.20
C ILE A 12 21.85 6.38 -18.77
N GLY A 13 22.73 7.10 -18.08
CA GLY A 13 22.47 7.60 -16.73
C GLY A 13 21.24 8.50 -16.67
N ILE A 14 21.11 9.43 -17.59
CA ILE A 14 19.93 10.31 -17.70
C ILE A 14 18.67 9.51 -17.99
N PHE A 15 18.75 8.54 -18.89
CA PHE A 15 17.62 7.67 -19.20
C PHE A 15 17.15 6.86 -17.98
N LEU A 16 18.09 6.35 -17.18
CA LEU A 16 17.75 5.62 -15.94
C LEU A 16 17.11 6.55 -14.91
N LEU A 17 17.55 7.79 -14.79
CA LEU A 17 16.92 8.79 -13.92
C LEU A 17 15.49 9.09 -14.35
N LEU A 18 15.26 9.28 -15.64
CA LEU A 18 13.92 9.48 -16.19
C LEU A 18 13.03 8.26 -15.98
N ALA A 19 13.55 7.07 -16.20
CA ALA A 19 12.82 5.82 -15.96
C ALA A 19 12.46 5.67 -14.48
N SER A 20 13.37 5.97 -13.55
CA SER A 20 13.11 5.98 -12.11
C SER A 20 11.99 6.94 -11.75
N THR A 21 12.03 8.17 -12.26
CA THR A 21 11.00 9.18 -12.01
C THR A 21 9.64 8.77 -12.58
N ALA A 22 9.63 8.25 -13.80
CA ALA A 22 8.41 7.75 -14.43
C ALA A 22 7.80 6.58 -13.64
N MET A 23 8.63 5.65 -13.19
CA MET A 23 8.18 4.52 -12.38
C MET A 23 7.60 4.97 -11.03
N GLN A 24 8.21 5.96 -10.39
CA GLN A 24 7.69 6.56 -9.17
C GLN A 24 6.32 7.21 -9.39
N LEU A 25 6.17 8.03 -10.42
CA LEU A 25 4.95 8.79 -10.67
C LEU A 25 3.79 7.92 -11.18
N PHE A 26 4.06 6.94 -12.03
CA PHE A 26 3.02 6.17 -12.71
C PHE A 26 2.66 4.85 -11.99
N TYR A 27 3.55 4.31 -11.18
CA TYR A 27 3.34 3.02 -10.52
C TYR A 27 3.38 3.12 -8.99
N LEU A 28 4.40 3.74 -8.42
CA LEU A 28 4.60 3.75 -6.97
C LEU A 28 3.62 4.70 -6.27
N GLU A 29 3.45 5.91 -6.75
CA GLU A 29 2.53 6.90 -6.16
C GLU A 29 1.06 6.44 -6.20
N PRO A 30 0.53 5.95 -7.33
CA PRO A 30 -0.82 5.41 -7.37
C PRO A 30 -1.01 4.20 -6.45
N LEU A 31 -0.01 3.33 -6.33
CA LEU A 31 -0.05 2.18 -5.44
C LEU A 31 -0.08 2.58 -3.97
N LYS A 32 0.76 3.54 -3.55
CA LYS A 32 0.74 4.10 -2.19
C LYS A 32 -0.61 4.72 -1.85
N ARG A 33 -1.19 5.45 -2.78
CA ARG A 33 -2.51 6.06 -2.60
C ARG A 33 -3.61 5.02 -2.47
N GLU A 34 -3.56 3.95 -3.26
CA GLU A 34 -4.49 2.82 -3.15
C GLU A 34 -4.40 2.15 -1.78
N ILE A 35 -3.18 1.92 -1.27
CA ILE A 35 -2.95 1.35 0.06
C ILE A 35 -3.51 2.25 1.15
N GLU A 36 -3.29 3.55 1.09
CA GLU A 36 -3.83 4.54 2.04
C GLU A 36 -5.36 4.52 2.06
N TRP A 37 -6.01 4.53 0.89
CA TRP A 37 -7.46 4.45 0.78
C TRP A 37 -8.02 3.14 1.36
N ARG A 38 -7.35 2.03 1.11
CA ARG A 38 -7.73 0.74 1.67
C ARG A 38 -7.56 0.69 3.19
N LEU A 39 -6.50 1.30 3.71
CA LEU A 39 -6.27 1.42 5.15
C LEU A 39 -7.37 2.24 5.84
N VAL A 40 -7.77 3.36 5.24
CA VAL A 40 -8.88 4.18 5.73
C VAL A 40 -10.20 3.38 5.72
N ALA A 41 -10.48 2.67 4.64
CA ALA A 41 -11.66 1.81 4.54
C ALA A 41 -11.66 0.70 5.59
N PHE A 42 -10.51 0.06 5.84
CA PHE A 42 -10.34 -0.95 6.87
C PHE A 42 -10.59 -0.40 8.28
N ASN A 43 -10.02 0.76 8.61
CA ASN A 43 -10.24 1.41 9.90
C ASN A 43 -11.70 1.81 10.10
N THR A 44 -12.36 2.30 9.06
CA THR A 44 -13.79 2.64 9.09
C THR A 44 -14.64 1.39 9.33
N GLN A 45 -14.30 0.29 8.66
CA GLN A 45 -14.99 -0.99 8.83
C GLN A 45 -14.80 -1.56 10.23
N GLN A 46 -13.60 -1.48 10.80
CA GLN A 46 -13.35 -1.89 12.19
C GLN A 46 -14.15 -1.05 13.19
N SER A 47 -14.22 0.25 12.99
CA SER A 47 -15.02 1.14 13.84
C SER A 47 -16.52 0.79 13.75
N ALA A 48 -17.01 0.52 12.56
CA ALA A 48 -18.39 0.06 12.35
C ALA A 48 -18.67 -1.28 13.02
N GLN A 49 -17.71 -2.21 12.97
CA GLN A 49 -17.80 -3.51 13.64
C GLN A 49 -17.91 -3.37 15.16
N ILE A 50 -17.06 -2.54 15.78
CA ILE A 50 -17.09 -2.26 17.21
C ILE A 50 -18.43 -1.64 17.61
N LEU A 51 -18.92 -0.66 16.84
CA LEU A 51 -20.19 -0.02 17.09
C LEU A 51 -21.37 -1.00 16.98
N THR A 52 -21.37 -1.82 15.94
CA THR A 52 -22.38 -2.84 15.73
C THR A 52 -22.41 -3.85 16.87
N LYS A 53 -21.25 -4.33 17.31
CA LYS A 53 -21.14 -5.22 18.47
C LYS A 53 -21.68 -4.56 19.72
N SER A 54 -21.35 -3.30 19.98
CA SER A 54 -21.84 -2.55 21.14
C SER A 54 -23.36 -2.40 21.13
N ILE A 55 -23.97 -2.13 19.97
CA ILE A 55 -25.41 -2.02 19.82
C ILE A 55 -26.10 -3.38 20.12
N TYR A 56 -25.58 -4.48 19.58
CA TYR A 56 -26.15 -5.81 19.86
C TYR A 56 -25.97 -6.24 21.32
N ASP A 57 -24.82 -6.00 21.91
CA ASP A 57 -24.56 -6.29 23.32
C ASP A 57 -25.49 -5.49 24.24
N SER A 58 -25.72 -4.22 23.93
CA SER A 58 -26.67 -3.36 24.64
C SER A 58 -28.12 -3.87 24.50
N ASN A 59 -28.51 -4.26 23.30
CA ASN A 59 -29.86 -4.81 23.04
C ASN A 59 -30.09 -6.13 23.80
N ILE A 60 -29.09 -7.03 23.82
CA ILE A 60 -29.15 -8.29 24.58
C ILE A 60 -29.25 -7.99 26.07
N ALA A 61 -28.47 -7.04 26.60
CA ALA A 61 -28.54 -6.64 28.01
C ALA A 61 -29.94 -6.10 28.39
N VAL A 62 -30.57 -5.32 27.50
CA VAL A 62 -31.95 -4.85 27.70
C VAL A 62 -32.95 -6.02 27.71
N LEU A 63 -32.84 -6.95 26.77
CA LEU A 63 -33.68 -8.14 26.71
C LEU A 63 -33.55 -9.01 27.97
N GLU A 64 -32.34 -9.17 28.49
CA GLU A 64 -32.09 -9.89 29.74
C GLU A 64 -32.72 -9.16 30.95
N SER A 65 -32.60 -7.83 31.00
CA SER A 65 -33.11 -7.02 32.12
C SER A 65 -34.64 -7.03 32.22
N VAL A 66 -35.36 -7.18 31.12
CA VAL A 66 -36.82 -7.26 31.07
C VAL A 66 -37.34 -8.70 31.11
N ASN A 67 -36.48 -9.70 31.38
CA ASN A 67 -36.82 -11.12 31.39
C ASN A 67 -37.51 -11.57 30.08
N ALA A 68 -37.02 -11.15 28.96
CA ALA A 68 -37.53 -11.55 27.65
C ALA A 68 -37.41 -13.08 27.45
N PRO A 69 -38.30 -13.71 26.61
CA PRO A 69 -38.20 -15.13 26.32
C PRO A 69 -36.81 -15.53 25.85
N ALA A 70 -36.30 -16.67 26.31
CA ALA A 70 -34.96 -17.17 25.94
C ALA A 70 -34.76 -17.31 24.44
N GLU A 71 -35.81 -17.57 23.66
CA GLU A 71 -35.77 -17.63 22.20
C GLU A 71 -35.39 -16.28 21.56
N ARG A 72 -35.89 -15.15 22.10
CA ARG A 72 -35.55 -13.82 21.62
C ARG A 72 -34.09 -13.43 21.90
N ILE A 73 -33.62 -13.81 23.09
CA ILE A 73 -32.19 -13.57 23.45
C ILE A 73 -31.28 -14.40 22.55
N LYS A 74 -31.62 -15.67 22.33
CA LYS A 74 -30.87 -16.56 21.43
C LYS A 74 -30.89 -16.08 19.98
N GLU A 75 -31.99 -15.56 19.49
CA GLU A 75 -32.12 -15.00 18.17
C GLU A 75 -31.21 -13.75 18.00
N ALA A 76 -31.19 -12.86 19.00
CA ALA A 76 -30.32 -11.68 19.01
C ALA A 76 -28.83 -12.08 19.04
N GLU A 77 -28.45 -13.05 19.84
CA GLU A 77 -27.09 -13.61 19.87
C GLU A 77 -26.68 -14.22 18.53
N THR A 78 -27.57 -14.99 17.91
CA THR A 78 -27.31 -15.61 16.59
C THR A 78 -27.11 -14.55 15.50
N ARG A 79 -27.91 -13.49 15.50
CA ARG A 79 -27.74 -12.37 14.56
C ARG A 79 -26.42 -11.64 14.77
N ARG A 80 -26.06 -11.40 16.02
CA ARG A 80 -24.75 -10.79 16.36
C ARG A 80 -23.59 -11.62 15.81
N GLU A 81 -23.60 -12.92 16.09
CA GLU A 81 -22.58 -13.86 15.61
C GLU A 81 -22.49 -13.90 14.08
N ALA A 82 -23.62 -13.94 13.38
CA ALA A 82 -23.66 -13.92 11.92
C ALA A 82 -23.02 -12.67 11.33
N ILE A 83 -23.33 -11.50 11.88
CA ILE A 83 -22.77 -10.21 11.42
C ILE A 83 -21.28 -10.12 11.74
N LEU A 84 -20.85 -10.51 12.94
CA LEU A 84 -19.44 -10.49 13.31
C LEU A 84 -18.61 -11.47 12.47
N THR A 85 -19.14 -12.62 12.11
CA THR A 85 -18.49 -13.59 11.23
C THR A 85 -18.32 -13.02 9.83
N GLN A 86 -19.31 -12.31 9.31
CA GLN A 86 -19.22 -11.62 8.02
C GLN A 86 -18.11 -10.55 8.01
N TYR A 87 -17.99 -9.76 9.07
CA TYR A 87 -16.90 -8.78 9.20
C TYR A 87 -15.53 -9.44 9.27
N LYS A 88 -15.38 -10.54 10.01
CA LYS A 88 -14.10 -11.27 10.09
C LYS A 88 -13.63 -11.78 8.73
N GLY A 89 -14.52 -12.31 7.91
CA GLY A 89 -14.20 -12.74 6.56
C GLY A 89 -13.75 -11.60 5.66
N SER A 90 -14.40 -10.45 5.75
CA SER A 90 -14.02 -9.23 5.03
C SER A 90 -12.67 -8.68 5.50
N ASP A 91 -12.43 -8.67 6.81
CA ASP A 91 -11.16 -8.22 7.40
C ASP A 91 -9.98 -9.08 6.94
N ALA A 92 -10.14 -10.40 6.90
CA ALA A 92 -9.11 -11.32 6.41
C ALA A 92 -8.76 -11.05 4.94
N ASN A 93 -9.75 -10.85 4.08
CA ASN A 93 -9.55 -10.54 2.66
C ASN A 93 -8.83 -9.20 2.45
N ILE A 94 -9.18 -8.18 3.22
CA ILE A 94 -8.52 -6.86 3.17
C ILE A 94 -7.07 -6.97 3.67
N SER A 95 -6.83 -7.70 4.75
CA SER A 95 -5.50 -7.91 5.32
C SER A 95 -4.58 -8.62 4.33
N ASP A 96 -5.03 -9.70 3.70
CA ASP A 96 -4.26 -10.42 2.68
C ASP A 96 -3.94 -9.54 1.47
N PHE A 97 -4.92 -8.76 1.00
CA PHE A 97 -4.74 -7.80 -0.08
C PHE A 97 -3.69 -6.74 0.27
N MET A 98 -3.74 -6.19 1.49
CA MET A 98 -2.79 -5.17 1.93
C MET A 98 -1.36 -5.71 2.04
N LEU A 99 -1.18 -6.91 2.59
CA LEU A 99 0.13 -7.57 2.68
C LEU A 99 0.76 -7.80 1.30
N GLU A 100 -0.04 -8.23 0.33
CA GLU A 100 0.42 -8.42 -1.04
C GLU A 100 0.83 -7.09 -1.69
N LYS A 101 0.02 -6.05 -1.52
CA LYS A 101 0.30 -4.71 -2.05
C LYS A 101 1.51 -4.05 -1.39
N GLU A 102 1.69 -4.19 -0.10
CA GLU A 102 2.87 -3.69 0.62
C GLU A 102 4.15 -4.38 0.13
N ARG A 103 4.11 -5.67 -0.16
CA ARG A 103 5.25 -6.38 -0.75
C ARG A 103 5.61 -5.85 -2.13
N VAL A 104 4.61 -5.61 -2.98
CA VAL A 104 4.81 -5.01 -4.31
C VAL A 104 5.33 -3.58 -4.19
N GLU A 105 4.80 -2.79 -3.28
CA GLU A 105 5.27 -1.42 -3.00
C GLU A 105 6.75 -1.43 -2.59
N GLY A 106 7.14 -2.28 -1.64
CA GLY A 106 8.52 -2.40 -1.20
C GLY A 106 9.48 -2.80 -2.32
N LEU A 107 9.07 -3.71 -3.20
CA LEU A 107 9.85 -4.11 -4.37
C LEU A 107 10.01 -2.96 -5.36
N LEU A 108 8.94 -2.24 -5.68
CA LEU A 108 8.98 -1.07 -6.57
C LEU A 108 9.85 0.04 -6.00
N GLU A 109 9.78 0.28 -4.71
CA GLU A 109 10.60 1.29 -4.03
C GLU A 109 12.10 0.97 -4.14
N VAL A 110 12.49 -0.28 -3.92
CA VAL A 110 13.88 -0.74 -4.10
C VAL A 110 14.33 -0.57 -5.56
N ILE A 111 13.48 -0.91 -6.52
CA ILE A 111 13.79 -0.73 -7.95
C ILE A 111 13.98 0.74 -8.30
N VAL A 112 13.08 1.62 -7.84
CA VAL A 112 13.17 3.07 -8.07
C VAL A 112 14.45 3.65 -7.49
N ILE A 113 14.79 3.32 -6.25
CA ILE A 113 16.02 3.75 -5.59
C ILE A 113 17.25 3.25 -6.33
N GLY A 114 17.25 1.97 -6.72
CA GLY A 114 18.34 1.35 -7.49
C GLY A 114 18.57 2.03 -8.84
N LEU A 115 17.51 2.29 -9.60
CA LEU A 115 17.58 2.99 -10.87
C LEU A 115 18.07 4.43 -10.71
N PHE A 116 17.61 5.12 -9.68
CA PHE A 116 18.03 6.48 -9.38
C PHE A 116 19.52 6.54 -9.01
N ALA A 117 19.97 5.67 -8.11
CA ALA A 117 21.37 5.60 -7.70
C ALA A 117 22.30 5.27 -8.88
N LEU A 118 21.96 4.24 -9.67
CA LEU A 118 22.72 3.83 -10.82
C LEU A 118 22.77 4.94 -11.89
N GLY A 119 21.62 5.57 -12.16
CA GLY A 119 21.51 6.68 -13.10
C GLY A 119 22.37 7.88 -12.69
N THR A 120 22.36 8.23 -11.41
CA THR A 120 23.17 9.34 -10.86
C THR A 120 24.66 9.05 -10.99
N VAL A 121 25.09 7.83 -10.66
CA VAL A 121 26.51 7.44 -10.77
C VAL A 121 26.97 7.47 -12.23
N LEU A 122 26.19 6.89 -13.16
CA LEU A 122 26.56 6.86 -14.58
C LEU A 122 26.58 8.26 -15.21
N ALA A 123 25.60 9.09 -14.90
CA ALA A 123 25.56 10.46 -15.39
C ALA A 123 26.74 11.29 -14.83
N GLY A 124 27.03 11.16 -13.55
CA GLY A 124 28.13 11.86 -12.88
C GLY A 124 29.50 11.44 -13.39
N LEU A 125 29.73 10.14 -13.56
CA LEU A 125 30.97 9.64 -14.14
C LEU A 125 31.15 10.05 -15.62
N GLY A 126 30.07 9.97 -16.41
CA GLY A 126 30.09 10.41 -17.80
C GLY A 126 30.50 11.87 -17.89
N ARG A 127 29.94 12.75 -17.08
CA ARG A 127 30.23 14.16 -17.03
C ARG A 127 31.68 14.45 -16.55
N ALA A 128 32.12 13.75 -15.51
CA ALA A 128 33.49 13.91 -14.99
C ALA A 128 34.55 13.50 -16.01
N LEU A 129 34.31 12.43 -16.76
CA LEU A 129 35.21 11.98 -17.83
C LEU A 129 35.23 12.94 -19.03
N GLU A 130 34.09 13.54 -19.35
CA GLU A 130 34.02 14.58 -20.40
C GLU A 130 34.86 15.81 -20.04
N MET A 131 34.72 16.31 -18.80
CA MET A 131 35.50 17.45 -18.33
C MET A 131 37.02 17.19 -18.41
N ARG A 132 37.46 16.00 -17.97
CA ARG A 132 38.89 15.62 -18.09
C ARG A 132 39.38 15.46 -19.53
N ALA A 133 38.49 15.11 -20.45
CA ALA A 133 38.85 14.98 -21.87
C ALA A 133 38.96 16.33 -22.57
N ILE A 134 38.32 17.38 -22.05
CA ILE A 134 38.39 18.75 -22.58
C ILE A 134 39.69 19.46 -22.11
N GLU A 135 40.13 19.13 -20.87
CA GLU A 135 41.36 19.74 -20.30
C GLU A 135 42.67 19.17 -20.88
N ARG A 136 42.64 18.14 -21.72
CA ARG A 136 43.80 17.55 -22.43
C ARG A 136 43.79 17.94 -23.90
#